data_2a76a2ccde429efb01d4e18e157468b4
#
_entry.id   2a76a2ccde429efb01d4e18e157468b4
#
_cell.length_a   1.000
_cell.length_b   1.000
_cell.length_c   1.000
_cell.angle_alpha   90.00
_cell.angle_beta   90.00
_cell.angle_gamma   90.00
#
_symmetry.space_group_name_H-M   'P 1'
#
loop_
_entity.id
_entity.type
_entity.pdbx_description
1 polymer ?
#
loop_
_entity_poly.entity_id
_entity_poly.type
_entity_poly.pdbx_seq_one_letter_code
_entity_poly.pdbx_strand_id
1 'polypeptide(L)'
;MSDPKPAAPFVPPKELKAFPNDRQLCIARFSPCGNFLAAGAMEGTVRRWKVVEKPKPTVDIALPDETAKKPAPKAAKKPEESPVELVPLPHLTGFNGWVQNIAFHPKDKLLFVADTWGKLAATDIEGDAPKPRWENATAHDGWIRKLAISPDGQHLATCGRDQFVRIWTTAGKLVAEHRAEEDVFAVTFAPEGKVVAFGDLKGSITMWDFEAKQLGRKFDASVLHKLSRLQNVAGLRVLTFIDGGKTLLAGGCEPAGGGFVEGAPALLRFDVATGKQLSEWRFGVAKDGFVLDAASHPDGYLVLVTSGQPGSGKIMFLRPGEKEPFFTNTAVANCHSVTLHPDGKRFAVAAMNKASNGNGRQLTKDGQYLGNNSPVHLFEISAA
;
A
#
# COMPACT_ATOMS: atom_id res chain seq x y z
N MET A 1 32.32 21.51 -19.63
CA MET A 1 31.25 20.66 -19.05
C MET A 1 31.44 20.74 -17.55
N SER A 2 30.56 21.41 -16.84
CA SER A 2 30.63 21.50 -15.38
C SER A 2 30.29 20.12 -14.80
N ASP A 3 31.13 19.60 -13.92
CA ASP A 3 30.86 18.37 -13.18
C ASP A 3 29.47 18.44 -12.52
N PRO A 4 28.67 17.35 -12.56
CA PRO A 4 27.37 17.34 -11.89
C PRO A 4 27.60 17.60 -10.41
N LYS A 5 26.89 18.62 -9.89
CA LYS A 5 26.90 18.95 -8.47
C LYS A 5 26.60 17.67 -7.69
N PRO A 6 27.39 17.29 -6.67
CA PRO A 6 27.12 16.09 -5.88
C PRO A 6 25.70 16.18 -5.31
N ALA A 7 24.93 15.10 -5.47
CA ALA A 7 23.59 15.01 -4.91
C ALA A 7 23.67 15.27 -3.40
N ALA A 8 22.74 16.06 -2.88
CA ALA A 8 22.66 16.29 -1.44
C ALA A 8 22.53 14.95 -0.70
N PRO A 9 23.13 14.81 0.51
CA PRO A 9 23.08 13.57 1.25
C PRO A 9 21.62 13.24 1.60
N PHE A 10 21.22 11.97 1.39
CA PHE A 10 19.90 11.49 1.75
C PHE A 10 19.63 11.64 3.26
N VAL A 11 18.52 12.28 3.60
CA VAL A 11 18.07 12.42 4.98
C VAL A 11 16.99 11.37 5.24
N PRO A 12 17.17 10.48 6.24
CA PRO A 12 16.15 9.47 6.57
C PRO A 12 14.79 10.11 6.90
N PRO A 13 13.67 9.48 6.48
CA PRO A 13 12.34 9.96 6.82
C PRO A 13 12.14 10.02 8.34
N LYS A 14 11.52 11.09 8.80
CA LYS A 14 11.17 11.30 10.21
C LYS A 14 9.74 10.80 10.45
N GLU A 15 9.54 9.91 11.43
CA GLU A 15 8.20 9.61 11.88
C GLU A 15 7.62 10.83 12.61
N LEU A 16 6.51 11.36 12.09
CA LEU A 16 5.82 12.49 12.68
C LEU A 16 4.93 12.04 13.83
N LYS A 17 4.14 10.97 13.60
CA LYS A 17 3.22 10.42 14.60
C LYS A 17 2.71 9.04 14.18
N ALA A 18 2.45 8.18 15.17
CA ALA A 18 1.63 6.98 15.01
C ALA A 18 0.22 7.26 15.54
N PHE A 19 -0.77 7.08 14.69
CA PHE A 19 -2.19 7.25 15.03
C PHE A 19 -2.77 5.88 15.37
N PRO A 20 -3.15 5.62 16.62
CA PRO A 20 -3.67 4.33 17.04
C PRO A 20 -5.01 4.02 16.37
N ASN A 21 -5.24 2.75 16.10
CA ASN A 21 -6.51 2.24 15.62
C ASN A 21 -6.78 0.88 16.29
N ASP A 22 -8.00 0.67 16.75
CA ASP A 22 -8.42 -0.48 17.56
C ASP A 22 -8.68 -1.75 16.75
N ARG A 23 -8.68 -1.66 15.41
CA ARG A 23 -8.92 -2.76 14.49
C ARG A 23 -7.80 -2.91 13.49
N GLN A 24 -7.60 -4.12 13.02
CA GLN A 24 -6.59 -4.41 12.02
C GLN A 24 -6.93 -3.73 10.68
N LEU A 25 -5.98 -2.92 10.20
CA LEU A 25 -6.06 -2.27 8.90
C LEU A 25 -5.34 -3.13 7.85
N CYS A 26 -5.97 -3.28 6.70
CA CYS A 26 -5.42 -4.04 5.58
C CYS A 26 -4.73 -3.16 4.56
N ILE A 27 -5.25 -1.96 4.36
CA ILE A 27 -4.83 -1.03 3.32
C ILE A 27 -5.09 0.41 3.78
N ALA A 28 -4.24 1.34 3.38
CA ALA A 28 -4.47 2.78 3.56
C ALA A 28 -4.12 3.52 2.28
N ARG A 29 -4.88 4.57 1.96
CA ARG A 29 -4.66 5.44 0.78
C ARG A 29 -4.97 6.88 1.13
N PHE A 30 -4.06 7.79 0.73
CA PHE A 30 -4.39 9.22 0.68
C PHE A 30 -5.29 9.51 -0.51
N SER A 31 -6.19 10.46 -0.34
CA SER A 31 -6.93 11.03 -1.47
C SER A 31 -5.99 11.82 -2.39
N PRO A 32 -6.30 11.95 -3.70
CA PRO A 32 -5.49 12.71 -4.63
C PRO A 32 -5.34 14.19 -4.28
N CYS A 33 -6.30 14.77 -3.54
CA CYS A 33 -6.19 16.14 -3.03
C CYS A 33 -5.37 16.26 -1.73
N GLY A 34 -4.94 15.14 -1.12
CA GLY A 34 -4.20 15.12 0.14
C GLY A 34 -5.03 15.36 1.40
N ASN A 35 -6.26 15.81 1.28
CA ASN A 35 -7.08 16.24 2.43
C ASN A 35 -7.70 15.09 3.23
N PHE A 36 -7.66 13.87 2.71
CA PHE A 36 -8.23 12.70 3.35
C PHE A 36 -7.28 11.51 3.33
N LEU A 37 -7.36 10.70 4.36
CA LEU A 37 -6.80 9.37 4.43
C LEU A 37 -7.94 8.39 4.67
N ALA A 38 -7.97 7.30 3.92
CA ALA A 38 -8.89 6.19 4.12
C ALA A 38 -8.13 4.90 4.37
N ALA A 39 -8.67 4.01 5.21
CA ALA A 39 -8.09 2.69 5.46
C ALA A 39 -9.18 1.63 5.58
N GLY A 40 -8.99 0.53 4.87
CA GLY A 40 -9.87 -0.64 4.96
C GLY A 40 -9.50 -1.52 6.16
N ALA A 41 -10.49 -1.98 6.90
CA ALA A 41 -10.33 -2.78 8.11
C ALA A 41 -10.90 -4.20 7.97
N MET A 42 -10.36 -5.14 8.76
CA MET A 42 -10.80 -6.54 8.77
C MET A 42 -12.22 -6.75 9.33
N GLU A 43 -12.78 -5.76 9.99
CA GLU A 43 -14.15 -5.83 10.50
C GLU A 43 -15.23 -5.43 9.48
N GLY A 44 -14.85 -5.18 8.21
CA GLY A 44 -15.82 -4.74 7.19
C GLY A 44 -16.16 -3.26 7.26
N THR A 45 -15.24 -2.42 7.71
CA THR A 45 -15.41 -0.97 7.74
C THR A 45 -14.29 -0.26 6.98
N VAL A 46 -14.53 0.98 6.57
CA VAL A 46 -13.48 1.90 6.12
C VAL A 46 -13.32 2.99 7.16
N ARG A 47 -12.14 3.08 7.73
CA ARG A 47 -11.72 4.18 8.60
C ARG A 47 -11.39 5.38 7.73
N ARG A 48 -11.77 6.57 8.18
CA ARG A 48 -11.55 7.82 7.45
C ARG A 48 -11.02 8.90 8.37
N TRP A 49 -10.12 9.71 7.84
CA TRP A 49 -9.60 10.88 8.54
C TRP A 49 -9.51 12.06 7.59
N LYS A 50 -9.78 13.24 8.11
CA LYS A 50 -9.38 14.50 7.48
C LYS A 50 -7.93 14.77 7.86
N VAL A 51 -7.09 15.09 6.89
CA VAL A 51 -5.71 15.51 7.08
C VAL A 51 -5.70 17.02 7.33
N VAL A 52 -5.23 17.42 8.50
CA VAL A 52 -5.23 18.84 8.91
C VAL A 52 -3.81 19.28 9.19
N GLU A 53 -3.37 20.32 8.49
CA GLU A 53 -2.11 20.99 8.77
C GLU A 53 -2.26 21.84 10.03
N LYS A 54 -1.39 21.65 11.01
CA LYS A 54 -1.31 22.54 12.16
C LYS A 54 -0.50 23.79 11.79
N PRO A 55 -0.91 24.98 12.23
CA PRO A 55 -0.10 26.18 12.04
C PRO A 55 1.27 25.95 12.68
N LYS A 56 2.34 26.34 12.00
CA LYS A 56 3.69 26.33 12.59
C LYS A 56 3.64 27.17 13.87
N PRO A 57 4.17 26.67 15.00
CA PRO A 57 4.26 27.49 16.20
C PRO A 57 5.01 28.78 15.85
N THR A 58 4.39 29.91 16.08
CA THR A 58 5.06 31.20 16.05
C THR A 58 6.14 31.16 17.13
N VAL A 59 7.38 31.16 16.71
CA VAL A 59 8.49 31.34 17.65
C VAL A 59 8.41 32.81 18.08
N ASP A 60 7.84 33.07 19.25
CA ASP A 60 8.02 34.35 19.92
C ASP A 60 9.53 34.47 20.17
N ILE A 61 10.18 35.25 19.36
CA ILE A 61 11.57 35.64 19.60
C ILE A 61 11.51 36.57 20.81
N ALA A 62 11.54 35.98 22.02
CA ALA A 62 11.79 36.75 23.20
C ALA A 62 13.15 37.42 23.02
N LEU A 63 13.16 38.74 22.98
CA LEU A 63 14.40 39.53 22.99
C LEU A 63 15.22 39.04 24.19
N PRO A 64 16.55 38.88 24.03
CA PRO A 64 17.39 38.44 25.14
C PRO A 64 17.31 39.45 26.27
N ASP A 65 16.90 39.00 27.44
CA ASP A 65 17.00 39.78 28.66
C ASP A 65 18.44 39.84 29.10
N GLU A 66 19.10 40.97 28.85
CA GLU A 66 20.50 41.19 29.16
C GLU A 66 20.84 41.13 30.67
N THR A 67 19.85 40.91 31.55
CA THR A 67 20.04 40.93 33.00
C THR A 67 20.14 39.53 33.65
N ALA A 68 19.97 38.42 32.88
CA ALA A 68 19.93 37.08 33.44
C ALA A 68 21.34 36.48 33.73
N LYS A 69 21.84 36.76 34.96
CA LYS A 69 23.02 36.10 35.51
C LYS A 69 22.69 34.72 36.13
N LYS A 70 22.33 33.71 35.33
CA LYS A 70 22.52 32.25 35.61
C LYS A 70 21.90 31.44 34.47
N PRO A 71 22.56 30.40 33.95
CA PRO A 71 21.90 29.49 33.01
C PRO A 71 20.79 28.73 33.75
N ALA A 72 19.56 28.91 33.31
CA ALA A 72 18.43 28.11 33.77
C ALA A 72 18.67 26.61 33.47
N PRO A 73 18.21 25.66 34.30
CA PRO A 73 18.31 24.24 34.00
C PRO A 73 17.62 23.98 32.67
N LYS A 74 18.31 23.22 31.78
CA LYS A 74 17.76 22.81 30.48
C LYS A 74 16.38 22.17 30.70
N ALA A 75 15.31 22.90 30.39
CA ALA A 75 13.97 22.37 30.38
C ALA A 75 13.95 21.16 29.45
N ALA A 76 13.41 20.04 29.93
CA ALA A 76 13.20 18.84 29.10
C ALA A 76 12.44 19.29 27.83
N LYS A 77 13.01 19.05 26.66
CA LYS A 77 12.35 19.35 25.38
C LYS A 77 10.99 18.67 25.41
N LYS A 78 9.90 19.44 25.41
CA LYS A 78 8.56 18.90 25.13
C LYS A 78 8.62 18.12 23.83
N PRO A 79 7.95 16.96 23.70
CA PRO A 79 7.85 16.27 22.44
C PRO A 79 7.38 17.25 21.37
N GLU A 80 8.10 17.36 20.28
CA GLU A 80 7.74 18.22 19.16
C GLU A 80 6.39 17.74 18.61
N GLU A 81 5.37 18.58 18.67
CA GLU A 81 4.05 18.24 18.15
C GLU A 81 4.12 18.01 16.64
N SER A 82 3.43 16.97 16.16
CA SER A 82 3.32 16.70 14.73
C SER A 82 2.68 17.90 14.01
N PRO A 83 3.28 18.35 12.90
CA PRO A 83 2.72 19.44 12.09
C PRO A 83 1.41 19.04 11.39
N VAL A 84 1.06 17.77 11.43
CA VAL A 84 -0.13 17.21 10.79
C VAL A 84 -0.95 16.41 11.80
N GLU A 85 -2.26 16.52 11.71
CA GLU A 85 -3.22 15.74 12.49
C GLU A 85 -4.18 14.98 11.58
N LEU A 86 -4.47 13.74 11.94
CA LEU A 86 -5.55 12.96 11.35
C LEU A 86 -6.79 13.09 12.23
N VAL A 87 -7.74 13.90 11.80
CA VAL A 87 -9.01 14.10 12.49
C VAL A 87 -9.99 13.01 12.05
N PRO A 88 -10.44 12.10 12.94
CA PRO A 88 -11.29 11.00 12.56
C PRO A 88 -12.65 11.48 12.05
N LEU A 89 -13.14 10.80 11.02
CA LEU A 89 -14.50 10.91 10.50
C LEU A 89 -15.27 9.61 10.81
N PRO A 90 -16.62 9.65 10.82
CA PRO A 90 -17.41 8.43 10.97
C PRO A 90 -17.03 7.36 9.93
N HIS A 91 -16.99 6.11 10.35
CA HIS A 91 -16.59 5.00 9.49
C HIS A 91 -17.64 4.74 8.39
N LEU A 92 -17.17 4.27 7.22
CA LEU A 92 -18.08 3.68 6.24
C LEU A 92 -18.33 2.23 6.64
N THR A 93 -19.57 1.82 6.61
CA THR A 93 -20.04 0.49 7.01
C THR A 93 -20.80 -0.20 5.87
N GLY A 94 -21.30 -1.40 6.11
CA GLY A 94 -22.10 -2.14 5.14
C GLY A 94 -21.29 -3.10 4.26
N PHE A 95 -20.07 -3.44 4.66
CA PHE A 95 -19.25 -4.52 4.08
C PHE A 95 -19.31 -5.73 5.01
N ASN A 96 -19.48 -6.91 4.42
CA ASN A 96 -19.62 -8.16 5.18
C ASN A 96 -18.28 -8.89 5.37
N GLY A 97 -17.35 -8.65 4.45
CA GLY A 97 -16.00 -9.19 4.50
C GLY A 97 -14.97 -8.14 4.90
N TRP A 98 -13.72 -8.56 4.95
CA TRP A 98 -12.58 -7.65 5.18
C TRP A 98 -12.47 -6.65 4.03
N VAL A 99 -12.35 -5.37 4.33
CA VAL A 99 -12.05 -4.35 3.32
C VAL A 99 -10.55 -4.36 3.06
N GLN A 100 -10.12 -5.13 2.07
CA GLN A 100 -8.70 -5.26 1.70
C GLN A 100 -8.28 -4.33 0.57
N ASN A 101 -9.22 -3.75 -0.15
CA ASN A 101 -8.91 -2.90 -1.28
C ASN A 101 -9.76 -1.64 -1.29
N ILE A 102 -9.07 -0.51 -1.43
CA ILE A 102 -9.67 0.79 -1.65
C ILE A 102 -8.88 1.54 -2.72
N ALA A 103 -9.55 2.35 -3.52
CA ALA A 103 -8.93 3.26 -4.48
C ALA A 103 -9.72 4.56 -4.56
N PHE A 104 -9.02 5.68 -4.62
CA PHE A 104 -9.65 6.98 -4.87
C PHE A 104 -9.75 7.25 -6.36
N HIS A 105 -10.82 7.88 -6.77
CA HIS A 105 -10.91 8.47 -8.09
C HIS A 105 -9.86 9.59 -8.24
N PRO A 106 -9.08 9.64 -9.35
CA PRO A 106 -7.93 10.56 -9.46
C PRO A 106 -8.30 12.04 -9.45
N LYS A 107 -9.54 12.38 -9.79
CA LYS A 107 -10.02 13.78 -9.96
C LYS A 107 -11.25 14.11 -9.12
N ASP A 108 -11.88 13.12 -8.48
CA ASP A 108 -13.12 13.29 -7.71
C ASP A 108 -12.90 12.82 -6.27
N LYS A 109 -13.78 13.24 -5.36
CA LYS A 109 -13.78 12.81 -3.94
C LYS A 109 -14.47 11.45 -3.74
N LEU A 110 -14.46 10.63 -4.76
CA LEU A 110 -15.07 9.31 -4.79
C LEU A 110 -14.06 8.25 -4.36
N LEU A 111 -14.48 7.39 -3.44
CA LEU A 111 -13.74 6.23 -2.95
C LEU A 111 -14.42 4.95 -3.44
N PHE A 112 -13.64 4.06 -4.06
CA PHE A 112 -14.06 2.71 -4.40
C PHE A 112 -13.56 1.75 -3.33
N VAL A 113 -14.42 0.82 -2.94
CA VAL A 113 -14.18 -0.11 -1.84
C VAL A 113 -14.56 -1.51 -2.28
N ALA A 114 -13.68 -2.48 -2.03
CA ALA A 114 -13.93 -3.87 -2.32
C ALA A 114 -13.62 -4.75 -1.09
N ASP A 115 -14.47 -5.74 -0.83
CA ASP A 115 -14.32 -6.65 0.29
C ASP A 115 -14.02 -8.11 -0.12
N THR A 116 -13.76 -8.94 0.87
CA THR A 116 -13.43 -10.36 0.69
C THR A 116 -14.65 -11.25 0.41
N TRP A 117 -15.85 -10.70 0.43
CA TRP A 117 -17.08 -11.41 0.08
C TRP A 117 -17.64 -11.05 -1.30
N GLY A 118 -16.86 -10.29 -2.07
CA GLY A 118 -17.16 -9.97 -3.46
C GLY A 118 -17.97 -8.71 -3.67
N LYS A 119 -18.19 -7.92 -2.62
CA LYS A 119 -18.86 -6.62 -2.75
C LYS A 119 -17.92 -5.58 -3.30
N LEU A 120 -18.39 -4.77 -4.26
CA LEU A 120 -17.75 -3.57 -4.78
C LEU A 120 -18.71 -2.40 -4.64
N ALA A 121 -18.24 -1.28 -4.12
CA ALA A 121 -19.05 -0.07 -3.93
C ALA A 121 -18.26 1.20 -4.23
N ALA A 122 -18.97 2.27 -4.54
CA ALA A 122 -18.43 3.62 -4.63
C ALA A 122 -19.17 4.55 -3.68
N THR A 123 -18.44 5.37 -2.95
CA THR A 123 -18.98 6.29 -1.96
C THR A 123 -18.20 7.60 -1.92
N ASP A 124 -18.82 8.68 -1.51
CA ASP A 124 -18.10 9.93 -1.25
C ASP A 124 -17.24 9.79 0.00
N ILE A 125 -16.02 10.34 -0.03
CA ILE A 125 -15.13 10.34 1.13
C ILE A 125 -15.55 11.39 2.17
N GLU A 126 -16.26 12.42 1.75
CA GLU A 126 -16.72 13.53 2.59
C GLU A 126 -18.07 13.25 3.24
N GLY A 127 -18.41 14.11 4.22
CA GLY A 127 -19.65 14.04 4.97
C GLY A 127 -19.62 13.06 6.14
N ASP A 128 -20.57 13.23 7.06
CA ASP A 128 -20.63 12.44 8.30
C ASP A 128 -21.21 11.05 8.08
N ALA A 129 -22.15 10.90 7.13
CA ALA A 129 -22.77 9.61 6.81
C ALA A 129 -23.00 9.49 5.30
N PRO A 130 -21.93 9.43 4.47
CA PRO A 130 -22.11 9.34 3.05
C PRO A 130 -22.73 7.98 2.67
N LYS A 131 -23.78 8.05 1.84
CA LYS A 131 -24.37 6.84 1.26
C LYS A 131 -23.55 6.41 0.05
N PRO A 132 -23.50 5.11 -0.27
CA PRO A 132 -22.93 4.65 -1.52
C PRO A 132 -23.63 5.32 -2.70
N ARG A 133 -22.87 5.81 -3.68
CA ARG A 133 -23.43 6.24 -4.97
C ARG A 133 -23.95 5.05 -5.75
N TRP A 134 -23.27 3.93 -5.63
CA TRP A 134 -23.71 2.64 -6.11
C TRP A 134 -22.99 1.51 -5.34
N GLU A 135 -23.57 0.33 -5.36
CA GLU A 135 -22.97 -0.89 -4.83
C GLU A 135 -23.37 -2.10 -5.66
N ASN A 136 -22.46 -3.07 -5.75
CA ASN A 136 -22.69 -4.38 -6.31
C ASN A 136 -22.28 -5.43 -5.28
N ALA A 137 -23.25 -6.11 -4.70
CA ALA A 137 -23.04 -7.09 -3.64
C ALA A 137 -22.36 -8.38 -4.12
N THR A 138 -22.38 -8.63 -5.44
CA THR A 138 -21.90 -9.84 -6.09
C THR A 138 -21.01 -9.52 -7.29
N ALA A 139 -20.17 -8.50 -7.15
CA ALA A 139 -19.23 -8.12 -8.20
C ALA A 139 -18.22 -9.23 -8.51
N HIS A 140 -17.92 -10.09 -7.52
CA HIS A 140 -17.16 -11.34 -7.65
C HIS A 140 -17.82 -12.44 -6.83
N ASP A 141 -17.59 -13.69 -7.20
CA ASP A 141 -17.94 -14.86 -6.36
C ASP A 141 -16.83 -15.10 -5.33
N GLY A 142 -16.95 -14.41 -4.22
CA GLY A 142 -16.00 -14.44 -3.12
C GLY A 142 -14.95 -13.33 -3.20
N TRP A 143 -13.75 -13.60 -2.76
CA TRP A 143 -12.73 -12.63 -2.42
C TRP A 143 -12.24 -11.77 -3.61
N ILE A 144 -12.51 -10.45 -3.56
CA ILE A 144 -11.85 -9.48 -4.44
C ILE A 144 -10.44 -9.22 -3.89
N ARG A 145 -9.43 -9.71 -4.61
CA ARG A 145 -8.04 -9.66 -4.15
C ARG A 145 -7.36 -8.34 -4.46
N LYS A 146 -7.73 -7.68 -5.55
CA LYS A 146 -7.17 -6.38 -5.91
C LYS A 146 -8.20 -5.53 -6.64
N LEU A 147 -8.09 -4.21 -6.42
CA LEU A 147 -8.83 -3.15 -7.07
C LEU A 147 -7.83 -2.12 -7.58
N ALA A 148 -7.95 -1.71 -8.83
CA ALA A 148 -7.19 -0.64 -9.44
C ALA A 148 -8.13 0.33 -10.16
N ILE A 149 -7.70 1.59 -10.28
CA ILE A 149 -8.39 2.61 -11.07
C ILE A 149 -7.52 3.04 -12.25
N SER A 150 -8.14 3.29 -13.40
CA SER A 150 -7.44 3.81 -14.56
C SER A 150 -6.96 5.25 -14.32
N PRO A 151 -5.82 5.66 -14.90
CA PRO A 151 -5.26 7.00 -14.68
C PRO A 151 -6.18 8.14 -15.09
N ASP A 152 -7.05 7.92 -16.07
CA ASP A 152 -8.06 8.89 -16.53
C ASP A 152 -9.30 8.97 -15.61
N GLY A 153 -9.47 7.97 -14.71
CA GLY A 153 -10.59 7.86 -13.79
C GLY A 153 -11.87 7.28 -14.41
N GLN A 154 -11.82 6.69 -15.61
CA GLN A 154 -13.04 6.19 -16.27
C GLN A 154 -13.36 4.74 -15.92
N HIS A 155 -12.34 3.92 -15.59
CA HIS A 155 -12.48 2.50 -15.38
C HIS A 155 -11.92 2.04 -14.05
N LEU A 156 -12.53 0.98 -13.53
CA LEU A 156 -11.99 0.17 -12.42
C LEU A 156 -11.63 -1.20 -12.97
N ALA A 157 -10.56 -1.78 -12.47
CA ALA A 157 -10.23 -3.17 -12.66
C ALA A 157 -10.29 -3.88 -11.32
N THR A 158 -10.97 -5.03 -11.26
CA THR A 158 -11.01 -5.91 -10.10
C THR A 158 -10.56 -7.30 -10.50
N CYS A 159 -9.94 -8.02 -9.56
CA CYS A 159 -9.61 -9.42 -9.75
C CYS A 159 -9.85 -10.20 -8.47
N GLY A 160 -10.08 -11.51 -8.58
CA GLY A 160 -10.46 -12.28 -7.43
C GLY A 160 -10.21 -13.78 -7.49
N ARG A 161 -10.67 -14.42 -6.43
CA ARG A 161 -10.60 -15.87 -6.24
C ARG A 161 -11.46 -16.66 -7.24
N ASP A 162 -12.45 -16.01 -7.83
CA ASP A 162 -13.30 -16.58 -8.87
C ASP A 162 -12.64 -16.70 -10.24
N GLN A 163 -11.31 -16.39 -10.32
CA GLN A 163 -10.48 -16.42 -11.53
C GLN A 163 -10.80 -15.30 -12.52
N PHE A 164 -11.71 -14.38 -12.22
CA PHE A 164 -12.05 -13.28 -13.13
C PHE A 164 -11.22 -12.03 -12.88
N VAL A 165 -10.90 -11.39 -14.00
CA VAL A 165 -10.53 -9.98 -14.06
C VAL A 165 -11.72 -9.25 -14.69
N ARG A 166 -12.26 -8.24 -14.02
CA ARG A 166 -13.41 -7.47 -14.49
C ARG A 166 -13.07 -5.99 -14.60
N ILE A 167 -13.53 -5.40 -15.68
CA ILE A 167 -13.42 -3.95 -15.92
C ILE A 167 -14.82 -3.35 -15.80
N TRP A 168 -14.90 -2.29 -15.00
CA TRP A 168 -16.13 -1.56 -14.71
C TRP A 168 -15.95 -0.11 -15.09
N THR A 169 -17.02 0.58 -15.47
CA THR A 169 -17.00 2.04 -15.43
C THR A 169 -16.96 2.51 -13.96
N THR A 170 -16.50 3.73 -13.71
CA THR A 170 -16.57 4.32 -12.36
C THR A 170 -18.00 4.55 -11.87
N ALA A 171 -19.00 4.42 -12.75
CA ALA A 171 -20.43 4.38 -12.43
C ALA A 171 -20.96 2.98 -12.07
N GLY A 172 -20.10 1.95 -11.99
CA GLY A 172 -20.46 0.61 -11.55
C GLY A 172 -20.99 -0.34 -12.63
N LYS A 173 -20.95 0.05 -13.91
CA LYS A 173 -21.37 -0.82 -15.02
C LYS A 173 -20.22 -1.71 -15.47
N LEU A 174 -20.45 -3.03 -15.59
CA LEU A 174 -19.50 -3.98 -16.16
C LEU A 174 -19.25 -3.65 -17.64
N VAL A 175 -18.00 -3.52 -18.04
CA VAL A 175 -17.54 -3.22 -19.39
C VAL A 175 -17.01 -4.47 -20.08
N ALA A 176 -16.12 -5.17 -19.39
CA ALA A 176 -15.46 -6.37 -19.90
C ALA A 176 -15.09 -7.31 -18.76
N GLU A 177 -14.98 -8.59 -19.08
CA GLU A 177 -14.42 -9.59 -18.16
C GLU A 177 -13.56 -10.60 -18.90
N HIS A 178 -12.55 -11.12 -18.21
CA HIS A 178 -11.71 -12.20 -18.68
C HIS A 178 -11.55 -13.23 -17.57
N ARG A 179 -11.71 -14.51 -17.90
CA ARG A 179 -11.46 -15.61 -16.99
C ARG A 179 -10.05 -16.14 -17.18
N ALA A 180 -9.24 -16.03 -16.15
CA ALA A 180 -7.91 -16.61 -16.08
C ALA A 180 -7.98 -18.13 -15.75
N GLU A 181 -6.86 -18.83 -15.89
CA GLU A 181 -6.75 -20.26 -15.58
C GLU A 181 -6.71 -20.52 -14.06
N GLU A 182 -6.21 -19.56 -13.30
CA GLU A 182 -5.99 -19.63 -11.85
C GLU A 182 -6.58 -18.42 -11.13
N ASP A 183 -6.66 -18.47 -9.79
CA ASP A 183 -6.97 -17.31 -8.94
C ASP A 183 -6.10 -16.12 -9.31
N VAL A 184 -6.69 -14.94 -9.49
CA VAL A 184 -5.94 -13.71 -9.82
C VAL A 184 -5.66 -12.90 -8.56
N PHE A 185 -4.38 -12.62 -8.35
CA PHE A 185 -3.88 -11.99 -7.11
C PHE A 185 -3.61 -10.49 -7.24
N ALA A 186 -3.31 -10.02 -8.44
CA ALA A 186 -2.99 -8.62 -8.66
C ALA A 186 -3.50 -8.15 -10.03
N VAL A 187 -3.90 -6.89 -10.12
CA VAL A 187 -4.28 -6.20 -11.35
C VAL A 187 -3.86 -4.74 -11.25
N THR A 188 -3.41 -4.18 -12.38
CA THR A 188 -3.06 -2.76 -12.50
C THR A 188 -3.31 -2.28 -13.92
N PHE A 189 -3.64 -1.01 -14.09
CA PHE A 189 -3.73 -0.37 -15.40
C PHE A 189 -2.35 0.05 -15.89
N ALA A 190 -2.10 -0.09 -17.17
CA ALA A 190 -1.03 0.62 -17.85
C ALA A 190 -1.33 2.12 -17.92
N PRO A 191 -0.31 2.99 -18.04
CA PRO A 191 -0.50 4.44 -17.93
C PRO A 191 -1.50 5.06 -18.93
N GLU A 192 -1.65 4.45 -20.10
CA GLU A 192 -2.60 4.85 -21.13
C GLU A 192 -4.07 4.49 -20.82
N GLY A 193 -4.30 3.65 -19.78
CA GLY A 193 -5.63 3.30 -19.29
C GLY A 193 -6.42 2.26 -20.11
N LYS A 194 -5.88 1.77 -21.22
CA LYS A 194 -6.56 0.83 -22.15
C LYS A 194 -6.18 -0.63 -21.91
N VAL A 195 -5.05 -0.86 -21.30
CA VAL A 195 -4.51 -2.18 -21.03
C VAL A 195 -4.38 -2.36 -19.54
N VAL A 196 -4.71 -3.54 -19.05
CA VAL A 196 -4.39 -3.98 -17.69
C VAL A 196 -3.35 -5.09 -17.73
N ALA A 197 -2.49 -5.12 -16.71
CA ALA A 197 -1.70 -6.30 -16.39
C ALA A 197 -2.34 -6.99 -15.20
N PHE A 198 -2.50 -8.30 -15.27
CA PHE A 198 -2.98 -9.11 -14.15
C PHE A 198 -2.08 -10.32 -13.93
N GLY A 199 -1.92 -10.71 -12.67
CA GLY A 199 -1.07 -11.82 -12.28
C GLY A 199 -1.81 -12.82 -11.41
N ASP A 200 -1.59 -14.10 -11.70
CA ASP A 200 -2.31 -15.20 -11.10
C ASP A 200 -1.55 -15.89 -9.93
N LEU A 201 -2.19 -16.90 -9.36
CA LEU A 201 -1.69 -17.75 -8.28
C LEU A 201 -0.30 -18.33 -8.59
N LYS A 202 -0.04 -18.74 -9.83
CA LYS A 202 1.21 -19.38 -10.24
C LYS A 202 2.31 -18.38 -10.65
N GLY A 203 2.00 -17.07 -10.57
CA GLY A 203 2.94 -16.02 -10.95
C GLY A 203 3.00 -15.76 -12.47
N SER A 204 2.06 -16.28 -13.25
CA SER A 204 1.90 -15.87 -14.64
C SER A 204 1.25 -14.49 -14.68
N ILE A 205 1.91 -13.54 -15.36
CA ILE A 205 1.39 -12.19 -15.53
C ILE A 205 1.03 -11.99 -16.99
N THR A 206 -0.17 -11.51 -17.27
CA THR A 206 -0.68 -11.33 -18.62
C THR A 206 -1.16 -9.89 -18.82
N MET A 207 -0.81 -9.27 -19.93
CA MET A 207 -1.41 -8.02 -20.37
C MET A 207 -2.71 -8.30 -21.10
N TRP A 208 -3.71 -7.45 -20.90
CA TRP A 208 -5.01 -7.58 -21.53
C TRP A 208 -5.54 -6.20 -21.99
N ASP A 209 -5.67 -6.06 -23.31
CA ASP A 209 -6.45 -4.97 -23.91
C ASP A 209 -7.93 -5.35 -23.77
N PHE A 210 -8.63 -4.69 -22.86
CA PHE A 210 -10.00 -5.07 -22.54
C PHE A 210 -11.02 -4.52 -23.56
N GLU A 211 -10.68 -3.44 -24.29
CA GLU A 211 -11.53 -2.90 -25.36
C GLU A 211 -11.47 -3.78 -26.60
N ALA A 212 -10.26 -4.15 -27.03
CA ALA A 212 -10.03 -5.08 -28.12
C ALA A 212 -10.33 -6.54 -27.75
N LYS A 213 -10.48 -6.86 -26.44
CA LYS A 213 -10.62 -8.20 -25.87
C LYS A 213 -9.46 -9.12 -26.24
N GLN A 214 -8.24 -8.57 -26.35
CA GLN A 214 -7.07 -9.27 -26.80
C GLN A 214 -6.06 -9.43 -25.66
N LEU A 215 -5.62 -10.67 -25.44
CA LEU A 215 -4.48 -10.96 -24.57
C LEU A 215 -3.18 -10.59 -25.28
N GLY A 216 -2.32 -9.90 -24.55
CA GLY A 216 -1.02 -9.47 -25.03
C GLY A 216 0.12 -10.29 -24.42
N ARG A 217 1.17 -9.59 -24.10
CA ARG A 217 2.41 -10.18 -23.56
C ARG A 217 2.19 -10.84 -22.21
N LYS A 218 2.90 -11.96 -22.00
CA LYS A 218 3.03 -12.64 -20.72
C LYS A 218 4.42 -12.40 -20.13
N PHE A 219 4.48 -12.39 -18.79
CA PHE A 219 5.72 -12.30 -18.01
C PHE A 219 5.74 -13.43 -16.99
N ASP A 220 6.90 -13.97 -16.74
CA ASP A 220 7.09 -15.09 -15.83
C ASP A 220 7.59 -14.59 -14.47
N ALA A 221 6.71 -14.61 -13.47
CA ALA A 221 7.02 -14.39 -12.07
C ALA A 221 6.80 -15.66 -11.23
N SER A 222 6.97 -16.85 -11.82
CA SER A 222 6.72 -18.15 -11.17
C SER A 222 7.62 -18.38 -9.95
N VAL A 223 8.75 -17.70 -9.81
CA VAL A 223 9.57 -17.70 -8.60
C VAL A 223 8.77 -17.25 -7.36
N LEU A 224 7.72 -16.46 -7.54
CA LEU A 224 6.79 -16.04 -6.48
C LEU A 224 5.73 -17.10 -6.16
N HIS A 225 5.85 -18.32 -6.65
CA HIS A 225 4.92 -19.41 -6.40
C HIS A 225 5.66 -20.69 -6.02
N LYS A 226 5.07 -21.49 -5.16
CA LYS A 226 5.56 -22.82 -4.84
C LYS A 226 4.42 -23.76 -4.51
N LEU A 227 4.41 -24.93 -5.11
CA LEU A 227 3.60 -26.05 -4.65
C LEU A 227 4.37 -26.80 -3.55
N SER A 228 3.86 -26.82 -2.33
CA SER A 228 4.48 -27.51 -1.20
C SER A 228 3.43 -28.27 -0.43
N ARG A 229 3.66 -29.58 -0.18
CA ARG A 229 2.74 -30.46 0.58
C ARG A 229 1.30 -30.37 0.07
N LEU A 230 1.11 -30.42 -1.26
CA LEU A 230 -0.20 -30.32 -1.93
C LEU A 230 -0.92 -28.97 -1.73
N GLN A 231 -0.22 -27.94 -1.24
CA GLN A 231 -0.75 -26.60 -1.09
C GLN A 231 0.01 -25.62 -1.98
N ASN A 232 -0.73 -24.79 -2.69
CA ASN A 232 -0.14 -23.68 -3.43
C ASN A 232 0.17 -22.53 -2.46
N VAL A 233 1.41 -22.08 -2.46
CA VAL A 233 1.84 -20.86 -1.79
C VAL A 233 2.02 -19.78 -2.83
N ALA A 234 1.09 -18.83 -2.89
CA ALA A 234 1.11 -17.71 -3.82
C ALA A 234 1.84 -16.52 -3.20
N GLY A 235 2.87 -16.07 -3.88
CA GLY A 235 3.69 -14.96 -3.43
C GLY A 235 3.26 -13.60 -3.97
N LEU A 236 2.68 -13.52 -5.15
CA LEU A 236 2.37 -12.24 -5.81
C LEU A 236 1.37 -11.38 -5.00
N ARG A 237 1.73 -10.13 -4.75
CA ARG A 237 0.92 -9.13 -4.02
C ARG A 237 0.90 -7.77 -4.69
N VAL A 238 1.99 -7.38 -5.32
CA VAL A 238 2.19 -6.07 -5.93
C VAL A 238 2.35 -6.25 -7.43
N LEU A 239 1.63 -5.45 -8.20
CA LEU A 239 1.81 -5.31 -9.63
C LEU A 239 1.64 -3.83 -9.97
N THR A 240 2.65 -3.22 -10.57
CA THR A 240 2.61 -1.79 -10.91
C THR A 240 3.54 -1.44 -12.05
N PHE A 241 3.12 -0.48 -12.89
CA PHE A 241 3.97 0.08 -13.92
C PHE A 241 4.79 1.24 -13.37
N ILE A 242 6.04 1.33 -13.81
CA ILE A 242 6.93 2.46 -13.57
C ILE A 242 7.55 2.94 -14.89
N ASP A 243 8.38 4.00 -14.82
CA ASP A 243 9.09 4.56 -15.98
C ASP A 243 8.15 4.90 -17.16
N GLY A 244 6.97 5.48 -16.84
CA GLY A 244 5.96 5.82 -17.86
C GLY A 244 5.39 4.62 -18.60
N GLY A 245 5.32 3.45 -17.93
CA GLY A 245 4.76 2.21 -18.51
C GLY A 245 5.79 1.32 -19.21
N LYS A 246 7.05 1.73 -19.28
CA LYS A 246 8.12 0.92 -19.92
C LYS A 246 8.52 -0.28 -19.09
N THR A 247 8.31 -0.23 -17.80
CA THR A 247 8.71 -1.25 -16.83
C THR A 247 7.53 -1.71 -16.01
N LEU A 248 7.39 -3.03 -15.84
CA LEU A 248 6.41 -3.66 -14.94
C LEU A 248 7.14 -4.25 -13.75
N LEU A 249 6.66 -3.94 -12.54
CA LEU A 249 7.12 -4.54 -11.29
C LEU A 249 6.13 -5.58 -10.81
N ALA A 250 6.64 -6.71 -10.35
CA ALA A 250 5.88 -7.78 -9.70
C ALA A 250 6.52 -8.10 -8.34
N GLY A 251 5.81 -7.86 -7.25
CA GLY A 251 6.34 -8.02 -5.90
C GLY A 251 5.51 -8.98 -5.06
N GLY A 252 6.18 -9.55 -4.06
CA GLY A 252 5.57 -10.48 -3.14
C GLY A 252 6.60 -11.24 -2.32
N CYS A 253 6.59 -12.58 -2.37
CA CYS A 253 7.64 -13.38 -1.75
C CYS A 253 8.08 -14.54 -2.64
N GLU A 254 9.35 -14.95 -2.49
CA GLU A 254 9.80 -16.26 -2.89
C GLU A 254 9.49 -17.24 -1.75
N PRO A 255 8.54 -18.19 -1.95
CA PRO A 255 8.13 -19.10 -0.87
C PRO A 255 9.24 -20.05 -0.45
N ALA A 256 9.51 -20.14 0.86
CA ALA A 256 10.52 -21.07 1.40
C ALA A 256 10.06 -22.53 1.36
N GLY A 257 8.77 -22.79 1.38
CA GLY A 257 8.17 -24.13 1.48
C GLY A 257 7.98 -24.57 2.93
N GLY A 258 7.18 -25.60 3.13
CA GLY A 258 6.76 -26.04 4.46
C GLY A 258 5.28 -25.78 4.72
N GLY A 259 4.78 -26.11 5.90
CA GLY A 259 3.36 -25.92 6.24
C GLY A 259 2.97 -24.49 6.62
N PHE A 260 3.90 -23.55 6.56
CA PHE A 260 3.68 -22.14 6.90
C PHE A 260 3.89 -21.28 5.67
N VAL A 261 3.15 -20.17 5.61
CA VAL A 261 3.34 -19.15 4.57
C VAL A 261 4.58 -18.32 4.95
N GLU A 262 5.76 -18.89 4.73
CA GLU A 262 7.04 -18.24 4.89
C GLU A 262 7.68 -18.01 3.53
N GLY A 263 8.31 -16.86 3.35
CA GLY A 263 9.02 -16.54 2.12
C GLY A 263 9.87 -15.29 2.27
N ALA A 264 10.93 -15.21 1.51
CA ALA A 264 11.74 -13.99 1.43
C ALA A 264 11.03 -12.95 0.57
N PRO A 265 10.89 -11.70 1.05
CA PRO A 265 10.31 -10.64 0.24
C PRO A 265 11.08 -10.49 -1.07
N ALA A 266 10.37 -10.51 -2.19
CA ALA A 266 10.96 -10.45 -3.52
C ALA A 266 10.23 -9.44 -4.42
N LEU A 267 10.99 -8.83 -5.33
CA LEU A 267 10.50 -7.90 -6.34
C LEU A 267 11.19 -8.21 -7.67
N LEU A 268 10.40 -8.39 -8.72
CA LEU A 268 10.85 -8.62 -10.08
C LEU A 268 10.57 -7.39 -10.93
N ARG A 269 11.44 -7.11 -11.88
CA ARG A 269 11.33 -6.01 -12.84
C ARG A 269 11.38 -6.54 -14.25
N PHE A 270 10.40 -6.16 -15.07
CA PHE A 270 10.28 -6.60 -16.46
C PHE A 270 10.26 -5.42 -17.41
N ASP A 271 10.90 -5.57 -18.56
CA ASP A 271 10.73 -4.68 -19.71
C ASP A 271 9.40 -5.00 -20.40
N VAL A 272 8.52 -4.02 -20.49
CA VAL A 272 7.16 -4.22 -21.02
C VAL A 272 7.19 -4.51 -22.53
N ALA A 273 8.10 -3.89 -23.27
CA ALA A 273 8.17 -4.04 -24.72
C ALA A 273 8.67 -5.43 -25.14
N THR A 274 9.62 -6.01 -24.41
CA THR A 274 10.24 -7.29 -24.75
C THR A 274 9.74 -8.47 -23.92
N GLY A 275 9.17 -8.22 -22.73
CA GLY A 275 8.80 -9.23 -21.74
C GLY A 275 9.98 -9.76 -20.92
N LYS A 276 11.18 -9.25 -21.16
CA LYS A 276 12.39 -9.73 -20.50
C LYS A 276 12.46 -9.27 -19.06
N GLN A 277 12.83 -10.17 -18.15
CA GLN A 277 13.17 -9.81 -16.77
C GLN A 277 14.48 -9.02 -16.77
N LEU A 278 14.45 -7.82 -16.19
CA LEU A 278 15.58 -6.89 -16.11
C LEU A 278 16.37 -7.06 -14.83
N SER A 279 15.68 -7.27 -13.72
CA SER A 279 16.30 -7.44 -12.40
C SER A 279 15.36 -8.16 -11.43
N GLU A 280 15.96 -8.63 -10.35
CA GLU A 280 15.30 -9.29 -9.24
C GLU A 280 15.96 -8.85 -7.93
N TRP A 281 15.13 -8.58 -6.92
CA TRP A 281 15.58 -8.24 -5.57
C TRP A 281 14.98 -9.20 -4.56
N ARG A 282 15.77 -9.55 -3.54
CA ARG A 282 15.36 -10.28 -2.34
C ARG A 282 15.73 -9.48 -1.12
N PHE A 283 14.75 -9.15 -0.27
CA PHE A 283 14.91 -8.20 0.85
C PHE A 283 14.90 -8.90 2.19
N GLY A 284 15.77 -9.88 2.40
CA GLY A 284 15.89 -10.54 3.69
C GLY A 284 15.73 -12.05 3.62
N VAL A 285 15.09 -12.63 4.63
CA VAL A 285 14.96 -14.08 4.85
C VAL A 285 13.50 -14.52 4.92
N ALA A 286 13.25 -15.82 4.97
CA ALA A 286 11.90 -16.40 4.92
C ALA A 286 10.92 -15.83 5.97
N LYS A 287 11.38 -15.47 7.17
CA LYS A 287 10.52 -14.84 8.19
C LYS A 287 10.03 -13.44 7.84
N ASP A 288 10.71 -12.75 6.92
CA ASP A 288 10.40 -11.37 6.55
C ASP A 288 9.16 -11.27 5.62
N GLY A 289 8.73 -12.41 5.06
CA GLY A 289 7.43 -12.55 4.40
C GLY A 289 7.35 -11.94 3.01
N PHE A 290 6.42 -11.01 2.84
CA PHE A 290 6.02 -10.48 1.54
C PHE A 290 6.35 -9.00 1.40
N VAL A 291 6.69 -8.55 0.21
CA VAL A 291 6.42 -7.17 -0.22
C VAL A 291 4.92 -7.07 -0.39
N LEU A 292 4.24 -6.35 0.50
CA LEU A 292 2.78 -6.26 0.51
C LEU A 292 2.24 -5.07 -0.27
N ASP A 293 2.99 -3.98 -0.31
CA ASP A 293 2.59 -2.77 -1.02
C ASP A 293 3.81 -1.97 -1.49
N ALA A 294 3.61 -1.16 -2.52
CA ALA A 294 4.63 -0.31 -3.12
C ALA A 294 4.01 0.99 -3.61
N ALA A 295 4.72 2.09 -3.42
CA ALA A 295 4.34 3.39 -3.93
C ALA A 295 5.52 4.03 -4.67
N SER A 296 5.27 4.61 -5.85
CA SER A 296 6.28 5.32 -6.64
C SER A 296 6.39 6.77 -6.17
N HIS A 297 7.59 7.18 -5.77
CA HIS A 297 7.86 8.57 -5.41
C HIS A 297 8.12 9.42 -6.67
N PRO A 298 7.70 10.70 -6.72
CA PRO A 298 7.97 11.58 -7.87
C PRO A 298 9.46 11.68 -8.24
N ASP A 299 10.37 11.54 -7.28
CA ASP A 299 11.83 11.57 -7.50
C ASP A 299 12.38 10.24 -8.08
N GLY A 300 11.49 9.32 -8.54
CA GLY A 300 11.86 8.12 -9.28
C GLY A 300 12.30 6.93 -8.43
N TYR A 301 12.09 6.93 -7.12
CA TYR A 301 12.31 5.76 -6.27
C TYR A 301 10.99 5.13 -5.81
N LEU A 302 11.09 3.93 -5.29
CA LEU A 302 9.96 3.17 -4.72
C LEU A 302 10.02 3.23 -3.20
N VAL A 303 8.87 3.38 -2.57
CA VAL A 303 8.67 3.09 -1.15
C VAL A 303 7.98 1.74 -1.05
N LEU A 304 8.66 0.76 -0.46
CA LEU A 304 8.19 -0.61 -0.32
C LEU A 304 7.93 -0.91 1.15
N VAL A 305 6.91 -1.71 1.41
CA VAL A 305 6.66 -2.23 2.77
C VAL A 305 6.53 -3.74 2.77
N THR A 306 7.03 -4.36 3.85
CA THR A 306 6.98 -5.81 4.03
C THR A 306 6.31 -6.20 5.34
N SER A 307 5.73 -7.40 5.34
CA SER A 307 5.23 -8.06 6.54
C SER A 307 5.41 -9.57 6.42
N GLY A 308 5.78 -10.21 7.51
CA GLY A 308 6.02 -11.64 7.59
C GLY A 308 5.55 -12.22 8.92
N GLN A 309 6.43 -12.94 9.63
CA GLN A 309 6.15 -13.41 10.98
C GLN A 309 5.88 -12.24 11.93
N PRO A 310 5.15 -12.46 13.04
CA PRO A 310 4.90 -11.43 14.04
C PRO A 310 6.17 -10.70 14.45
N GLY A 311 6.17 -9.37 14.34
CA GLY A 311 7.33 -8.54 14.64
C GLY A 311 8.29 -8.31 13.47
N SER A 312 8.14 -9.02 12.34
CA SER A 312 8.88 -8.73 11.11
C SER A 312 8.20 -7.61 10.33
N GLY A 313 8.98 -6.82 9.61
CA GLY A 313 8.49 -5.77 8.74
C GLY A 313 9.58 -4.76 8.44
N LYS A 314 9.49 -4.18 7.26
CA LYS A 314 10.45 -3.16 6.80
C LYS A 314 9.73 -2.11 5.98
N ILE A 315 10.20 -0.88 6.09
CA ILE A 315 9.94 0.20 5.15
C ILE A 315 11.25 0.42 4.39
N MET A 316 11.24 0.31 3.08
CA MET A 316 12.44 0.40 2.26
C MET A 316 12.28 1.41 1.15
N PHE A 317 13.35 2.15 0.83
CA PHE A 317 13.41 3.03 -0.34
C PHE A 317 14.40 2.44 -1.34
N LEU A 318 13.92 2.17 -2.56
CA LEU A 318 14.67 1.49 -3.60
C LEU A 318 14.64 2.31 -4.91
N ARG A 319 15.81 2.59 -5.49
CA ARG A 319 15.88 3.07 -6.87
C ARG A 319 15.88 1.89 -7.83
N PRO A 320 15.03 1.89 -8.86
CA PRO A 320 14.86 0.73 -9.76
C PRO A 320 16.12 0.26 -10.50
N GLY A 321 17.18 1.03 -10.52
CA GLY A 321 18.47 0.65 -11.11
C GLY A 321 19.52 0.15 -10.11
N GLU A 322 19.27 0.27 -8.82
CA GLU A 322 20.20 -0.09 -7.76
C GLU A 322 19.96 -1.53 -7.28
N LYS A 323 21.00 -2.18 -6.76
CA LYS A 323 20.91 -3.57 -6.27
C LYS A 323 20.27 -3.68 -4.88
N GLU A 324 20.44 -2.63 -4.05
CA GLU A 324 20.02 -2.61 -2.65
C GLU A 324 19.18 -1.38 -2.36
N PRO A 325 18.26 -1.44 -1.39
CA PRO A 325 17.59 -0.25 -0.90
C PRO A 325 18.60 0.76 -0.32
N PHE A 326 18.45 2.03 -0.68
CA PHE A 326 19.29 3.09 -0.12
C PHE A 326 18.82 3.53 1.28
N PHE A 327 17.65 3.08 1.72
CA PHE A 327 17.13 3.28 3.07
C PHE A 327 16.31 2.06 3.50
N THR A 328 16.46 1.66 4.77
CA THR A 328 15.66 0.61 5.40
C THR A 328 15.34 0.98 6.85
N ASN A 329 14.04 0.99 7.18
CA ASN A 329 13.54 1.16 8.54
C ASN A 329 12.92 -0.17 9.01
N THR A 330 13.38 -0.68 10.15
CA THR A 330 12.89 -1.91 10.79
C THR A 330 12.17 -1.65 12.13
N ALA A 331 12.01 -0.38 12.51
CA ALA A 331 11.33 0.00 13.74
C ALA A 331 9.82 -0.23 13.69
N VAL A 332 9.23 -0.09 12.49
CA VAL A 332 7.81 -0.38 12.24
C VAL A 332 7.68 -1.80 11.73
N ALA A 333 7.03 -2.64 12.54
CA ALA A 333 6.81 -4.05 12.22
C ALA A 333 5.47 -4.26 11.49
N ASN A 334 5.34 -5.39 10.78
CA ASN A 334 4.09 -5.84 10.17
C ASN A 334 3.42 -4.76 9.31
N CYS A 335 4.17 -4.20 8.36
CA CYS A 335 3.69 -3.13 7.49
C CYS A 335 2.81 -3.72 6.38
N HIS A 336 1.53 -3.36 6.35
CA HIS A 336 0.56 -3.93 5.41
C HIS A 336 0.36 -3.07 4.16
N SER A 337 0.51 -1.77 4.28
CA SER A 337 0.24 -0.84 3.18
C SER A 337 1.06 0.44 3.31
N VAL A 338 1.43 1.02 2.20
CA VAL A 338 2.07 2.33 2.10
C VAL A 338 1.32 3.21 1.11
N THR A 339 1.22 4.49 1.43
CA THR A 339 0.62 5.49 0.55
C THR A 339 1.38 6.79 0.63
N LEU A 340 1.70 7.38 -0.52
CA LEU A 340 2.32 8.70 -0.60
C LEU A 340 1.26 9.77 -0.56
N HIS A 341 1.53 10.82 0.18
CA HIS A 341 0.74 12.05 0.10
C HIS A 341 1.05 12.76 -1.24
N PRO A 342 0.07 13.41 -1.90
CA PRO A 342 0.28 14.02 -3.21
C PRO A 342 1.36 15.11 -3.24
N ASP A 343 1.73 15.69 -2.08
CA ASP A 343 2.82 16.66 -1.99
C ASP A 343 4.22 16.06 -2.21
N GLY A 344 4.34 14.72 -2.25
CA GLY A 344 5.60 14.01 -2.33
C GLY A 344 6.50 14.13 -1.09
N LYS A 345 6.06 14.83 -0.04
CA LYS A 345 6.86 15.07 1.17
C LYS A 345 6.48 14.19 2.35
N ARG A 346 5.40 13.45 2.23
CA ARG A 346 4.87 12.60 3.31
C ARG A 346 4.40 11.26 2.77
N PHE A 347 4.45 10.26 3.63
CA PHE A 347 3.81 8.98 3.39
C PHE A 347 3.22 8.41 4.67
N ALA A 348 2.21 7.57 4.51
CA ALA A 348 1.61 6.84 5.62
C ALA A 348 1.77 5.34 5.43
N VAL A 349 1.99 4.62 6.55
CA VAL A 349 2.09 3.18 6.60
C VAL A 349 1.03 2.64 7.56
N ALA A 350 0.14 1.79 7.07
CA ALA A 350 -0.70 0.98 7.92
C ALA A 350 0.10 -0.24 8.38
N ALA A 351 0.22 -0.41 9.70
CA ALA A 351 0.99 -1.48 10.30
C ALA A 351 0.18 -2.18 11.39
N MET A 352 0.67 -3.28 11.89
CA MET A 352 0.14 -3.92 13.09
C MET A 352 1.16 -3.85 14.22
N ASN A 353 0.71 -4.07 15.44
CA ASN A 353 1.61 -4.15 16.57
C ASN A 353 2.58 -5.35 16.42
N LYS A 354 3.73 -5.26 17.09
CA LYS A 354 4.81 -6.28 17.01
C LYS A 354 4.37 -7.69 17.42
N ALA A 355 3.28 -7.82 18.14
CA ALA A 355 2.82 -9.07 18.74
C ALA A 355 1.91 -9.88 17.83
N SER A 356 1.43 -9.32 16.72
CA SER A 356 0.52 -9.99 15.80
C SER A 356 0.69 -9.47 14.38
N ASN A 357 0.66 -10.37 13.41
CA ASN A 357 0.59 -10.04 11.99
C ASN A 357 -0.74 -10.45 11.37
N GLY A 358 -1.76 -10.72 12.19
CA GLY A 358 -3.04 -11.28 11.76
C GLY A 358 -3.08 -12.81 11.74
N ASN A 359 -1.92 -13.48 11.71
CA ASN A 359 -1.81 -14.94 11.64
C ASN A 359 -1.48 -15.60 13.00
N GLY A 360 -1.19 -14.80 14.02
CA GLY A 360 -0.87 -15.30 15.35
C GLY A 360 -0.94 -14.18 16.39
N ARG A 361 -1.14 -14.58 17.64
CA ARG A 361 -1.13 -13.66 18.78
C ARG A 361 -0.01 -14.05 19.72
N GLN A 362 0.79 -13.09 20.14
CA GLN A 362 1.70 -13.29 21.23
C GLN A 362 0.99 -13.01 22.55
N LEU A 363 1.27 -13.85 23.54
CA LEU A 363 0.86 -13.61 24.90
C LEU A 363 1.83 -12.63 25.57
N THR A 364 1.29 -11.75 26.42
CA THR A 364 2.10 -11.02 27.39
C THR A 364 2.76 -11.98 28.37
N LYS A 365 3.72 -11.51 29.15
CA LYS A 365 4.33 -12.29 30.25
C LYS A 365 3.29 -12.79 31.27
N ASP A 366 2.18 -12.09 31.38
CA ASP A 366 1.07 -12.39 32.31
C ASP A 366 0.00 -13.28 31.65
N GLY A 367 0.27 -13.87 30.47
CA GLY A 367 -0.62 -14.78 29.78
C GLY A 367 -1.81 -14.13 29.11
N GLN A 368 -1.87 -12.82 29.00
CA GLN A 368 -2.94 -12.10 28.30
C GLN A 368 -2.59 -11.85 26.84
N TYR A 369 -3.58 -11.88 25.96
CA TYR A 369 -3.39 -11.48 24.58
C TYR A 369 -3.19 -9.96 24.49
N LEU A 370 -2.13 -9.55 23.83
CA LEU A 370 -2.00 -8.15 23.42
C LEU A 370 -3.16 -7.82 22.47
N GLY A 371 -3.87 -6.77 22.79
CA GLY A 371 -4.96 -6.27 21.94
C GLY A 371 -4.46 -5.97 20.52
N ASN A 372 -5.30 -6.23 19.52
CA ASN A 372 -4.99 -5.83 18.16
C ASN A 372 -4.95 -4.31 18.11
N ASN A 373 -3.79 -3.76 17.80
CA ASN A 373 -3.60 -2.35 17.56
C ASN A 373 -2.95 -2.21 16.18
N SER A 374 -3.60 -1.48 15.29
CA SER A 374 -3.11 -1.27 13.94
C SER A 374 -2.88 0.23 13.71
N PRO A 375 -1.75 0.76 14.14
CA PRO A 375 -1.46 2.18 13.98
C PRO A 375 -1.26 2.53 12.50
N VAL A 376 -1.65 3.76 12.16
CA VAL A 376 -1.20 4.44 10.94
C VAL A 376 -0.02 5.31 11.32
N HIS A 377 1.16 4.97 10.81
CA HIS A 377 2.38 5.74 10.98
C HIS A 377 2.49 6.78 9.88
N LEU A 378 2.63 8.05 10.25
CA LEU A 378 2.83 9.15 9.32
C LEU A 378 4.29 9.58 9.36
N PHE A 379 4.91 9.65 8.19
CA PHE A 379 6.31 10.05 8.01
C PHE A 379 6.43 11.29 7.15
N GLU A 380 7.46 12.08 7.43
CA GLU A 380 7.93 13.17 6.60
C GLU A 380 9.22 12.77 5.87
N ILE A 381 9.27 13.04 4.58
CA ILE A 381 10.45 12.91 3.73
C ILE A 381 11.08 14.29 3.66
N SER A 382 12.27 14.45 4.21
CA SER A 382 13.02 15.70 4.11
C SER A 382 13.44 15.92 2.65
N ALA A 383 13.23 17.12 2.14
CA ALA A 383 13.79 17.49 0.85
C ALA A 383 15.33 17.38 0.91
N ALA A 384 15.92 16.71 -0.09
CA ALA A 384 17.36 16.60 -0.26
C ALA A 384 17.98 17.96 -0.65
#